data_dc1830162de1c8cf49badfad39645bfc
#
_entry.id   dc1830162de1c8cf49badfad39645bfc
#
_cell.length_a   1.000
_cell.length_b   1.000
_cell.length_c   1.000
_cell.angle_alpha   90.00
_cell.angle_beta   90.00
_cell.angle_gamma   90.00
#
_symmetry.space_group_name_H-M   'P 1'
#
loop_
_entity.id
_entity.type
_entity.pdbx_description
1 polymer ?
#
loop_
_entity_poly.entity_id
_entity_poly.type
_entity_poly.pdbx_seq_one_letter_code
_entity_poly.pdbx_strand_id
1 'polypeptide(L)'
;MKNIKVNAIANLMLRVLNIVFPLITGPYIARILSKTDYGYFNITNTFIGLFIPFATLGIYNYGIRAISKVKSDKDAINRTFSLLFYISLVCTLVTTLAYFLITFSMEGTPLLKTLYYVMAIQVFAQFLNIEWMNEAFENYTFILYKTLAIRILMLVSIFAFVRSEHDIVAYALVMSLITMLNYLASFLWIKHEVKFVKVSMLEVKRVIQPLIAILLLANAGMLYTYLDRMFLSAVALPEDVSYYTIAQTLVFSISGVISGAVSVSVPRLGYYLGINDYKAYDDLVNKGGRIFMFCIIPLSFGLAVLGPHATILYAGERYLDAGTSVILFALRSVPWALALILENQIIFVQGYENRLTVIYFIGGGINLALNSLLAYNHIANPAYYIVTTIIAELVVIALDMLLIRQNNLFRMRKLLIHTGKYMLYASGFFVIAYLISVIHPIEWIVNGALLVNILATIVSCVIYYIIVLALVKDEIFISSLQAIKNKVFKKKG
;
A
#
# COMPACT_ATOMS: atom_id res chain seq x y z
N MET A 1 -2.03 -32.67 -1.43
CA MET A 1 -1.82 -31.30 -1.99
C MET A 1 -3.12 -30.53 -1.81
N LYS A 2 -3.06 -29.37 -1.17
CA LYS A 2 -4.24 -28.50 -1.02
C LYS A 2 -4.68 -28.00 -2.41
N ASN A 3 -5.97 -27.79 -2.60
CA ASN A 3 -6.52 -27.40 -3.90
C ASN A 3 -6.02 -26.01 -4.30
N ILE A 4 -5.15 -25.94 -5.31
CA ILE A 4 -4.52 -24.68 -5.79
C ILE A 4 -5.56 -23.63 -6.16
N LYS A 5 -6.71 -24.03 -6.72
CA LYS A 5 -7.79 -23.10 -7.08
C LYS A 5 -8.42 -22.46 -5.84
N VAL A 6 -8.66 -23.24 -4.79
CA VAL A 6 -9.21 -22.74 -3.53
C VAL A 6 -8.24 -21.76 -2.86
N ASN A 7 -6.95 -22.10 -2.82
CA ASN A 7 -5.93 -21.22 -2.27
C ASN A 7 -5.80 -19.89 -3.06
N ALA A 8 -5.89 -19.93 -4.39
CA ALA A 8 -5.84 -18.74 -5.23
C ALA A 8 -7.06 -17.82 -4.97
N ILE A 9 -8.26 -18.40 -4.85
CA ILE A 9 -9.48 -17.65 -4.53
C ILE A 9 -9.38 -17.04 -3.12
N ALA A 10 -8.93 -17.80 -2.12
CA ALA A 10 -8.75 -17.31 -0.76
C ALA A 10 -7.76 -16.14 -0.69
N ASN A 11 -6.63 -16.22 -1.41
CA ASN A 11 -5.65 -15.12 -1.48
C ASN A 11 -6.26 -13.88 -2.16
N LEU A 12 -7.03 -14.05 -3.24
CA LEU A 12 -7.72 -12.93 -3.88
C LEU A 12 -8.73 -12.27 -2.93
N MET A 13 -9.53 -13.06 -2.21
CA MET A 13 -10.48 -12.54 -1.23
C MET A 13 -9.78 -11.79 -0.10
N LEU A 14 -8.64 -12.28 0.40
CA LEU A 14 -7.83 -11.58 1.40
C LEU A 14 -7.36 -10.20 0.90
N ARG A 15 -6.92 -10.10 -0.35
CA ARG A 15 -6.54 -8.81 -0.96
C ARG A 15 -7.72 -7.85 -1.02
N VAL A 16 -8.88 -8.32 -1.45
CA VAL A 16 -10.13 -7.52 -1.49
C VAL A 16 -10.52 -7.05 -0.09
N LEU A 17 -10.49 -7.93 0.91
CA LEU A 17 -10.78 -7.57 2.30
C LEU A 17 -9.84 -6.48 2.82
N ASN A 18 -8.54 -6.58 2.55
CA ASN A 18 -7.57 -5.57 2.99
C ASN A 18 -7.80 -4.18 2.40
N ILE A 19 -8.49 -4.08 1.28
CA ILE A 19 -8.86 -2.82 0.63
C ILE A 19 -10.22 -2.32 1.14
N VAL A 20 -11.20 -3.21 1.22
CA VAL A 20 -12.59 -2.85 1.58
C VAL A 20 -12.69 -2.40 3.04
N PHE A 21 -11.96 -3.03 3.95
CA PHE A 21 -12.05 -2.69 5.38
C PHE A 21 -11.64 -1.25 5.70
N PRO A 22 -10.51 -0.71 5.24
CA PRO A 22 -10.18 0.71 5.44
C PRO A 22 -11.22 1.66 4.81
N LEU A 23 -11.86 1.27 3.72
CA LEU A 23 -12.92 2.07 3.10
C LEU A 23 -14.22 2.09 3.91
N ILE A 24 -14.44 1.11 4.78
CA ILE A 24 -15.59 1.09 5.71
C ILE A 24 -15.22 1.76 7.04
N THR A 25 -14.10 1.38 7.64
CA THR A 25 -13.70 1.88 8.97
C THR A 25 -13.21 3.32 8.94
N GLY A 26 -12.48 3.71 7.89
CA GLY A 26 -11.91 5.03 7.76
C GLY A 26 -12.94 6.16 7.80
N PRO A 27 -14.03 6.11 7.01
CA PRO A 27 -15.09 7.10 7.06
C PRO A 27 -15.75 7.23 8.43
N TYR A 28 -15.98 6.11 9.11
CA TYR A 28 -16.55 6.13 10.46
C TYR A 28 -15.62 6.84 11.45
N ILE A 29 -14.38 6.41 11.52
CA ILE A 29 -13.37 6.97 12.44
C ILE A 29 -13.12 8.45 12.15
N ALA A 30 -12.95 8.83 10.89
CA ALA A 30 -12.74 10.21 10.49
C ALA A 30 -13.91 11.13 10.86
N ARG A 31 -15.15 10.62 10.91
CA ARG A 31 -16.34 11.39 11.27
C ARG A 31 -16.62 11.44 12.77
N ILE A 32 -16.21 10.41 13.52
CA ILE A 32 -16.46 10.35 14.97
C ILE A 32 -15.35 11.09 15.72
N LEU A 33 -14.08 10.72 15.52
CA LEU A 33 -12.97 11.28 16.28
C LEU A 33 -12.67 12.75 15.90
N SER A 34 -12.14 13.54 16.82
CA SER A 34 -11.65 14.87 16.51
C SER A 34 -10.47 14.81 15.53
N LYS A 35 -10.29 15.84 14.69
CA LYS A 35 -9.17 15.90 13.73
C LYS A 35 -7.82 15.82 14.43
N THR A 36 -7.70 16.51 15.54
CA THR A 36 -6.48 16.60 16.35
C THR A 36 -6.14 15.26 16.98
N ASP A 37 -7.11 14.59 17.62
CA ASP A 37 -6.89 13.29 18.27
C ASP A 37 -6.55 12.21 17.23
N TYR A 38 -7.27 12.22 16.11
CA TYR A 38 -6.92 11.31 14.99
C TYR A 38 -5.54 11.61 14.41
N GLY A 39 -5.10 12.87 14.44
CA GLY A 39 -3.75 13.29 14.10
C GLY A 39 -2.69 12.68 15.03
N TYR A 40 -2.90 12.76 16.33
CA TYR A 40 -2.01 12.11 17.30
C TYR A 40 -1.92 10.60 17.10
N PHE A 41 -3.04 9.93 16.80
CA PHE A 41 -3.02 8.51 16.45
C PHE A 41 -2.18 8.25 15.19
N ASN A 42 -2.33 9.06 14.13
CA ASN A 42 -1.58 8.91 12.90
C ASN A 42 -0.08 9.17 13.07
N ILE A 43 0.30 10.14 13.92
CA ILE A 43 1.69 10.40 14.34
C ILE A 43 2.25 9.14 15.02
N THR A 44 1.53 8.62 16.02
CA THR A 44 1.95 7.42 16.76
C THR A 44 2.07 6.20 15.85
N ASN A 45 1.09 5.99 14.96
CA ASN A 45 1.09 4.90 14.00
C ASN A 45 2.25 4.99 13.00
N THR A 46 2.61 6.20 12.59
CA THR A 46 3.79 6.44 11.75
C THR A 46 5.07 6.06 12.50
N PHE A 47 5.18 6.49 13.75
CA PHE A 47 6.34 6.19 14.59
C PHE A 47 6.51 4.68 14.79
N ILE A 48 5.45 3.96 15.14
CA ILE A 48 5.47 2.49 15.26
C ILE A 48 5.89 1.83 13.95
N GLY A 49 5.40 2.34 12.82
CA GLY A 49 5.75 1.84 11.49
C GLY A 49 7.26 1.86 11.22
N LEU A 50 8.02 2.77 11.83
CA LEU A 50 9.49 2.80 11.73
C LEU A 50 10.16 1.70 12.55
N PHE A 51 9.55 1.23 13.64
CA PHE A 51 10.12 0.20 14.52
C PHE A 51 9.78 -1.23 14.09
N ILE A 52 8.61 -1.46 13.51
CA ILE A 52 8.15 -2.81 13.11
C ILE A 52 9.16 -3.57 12.23
N PRO A 53 9.82 -2.96 11.23
CA PRO A 53 10.82 -3.67 10.42
C PRO A 53 11.98 -4.23 11.23
N PHE A 54 12.44 -3.51 12.27
CA PHE A 54 13.52 -3.97 13.13
C PHE A 54 13.06 -5.11 14.04
N ALA A 55 11.81 -5.10 14.50
CA ALA A 55 11.24 -6.19 15.28
C ALA A 55 11.11 -7.48 14.44
N THR A 56 10.74 -7.35 13.16
CA THR A 56 10.53 -8.50 12.26
C THR A 56 11.77 -8.94 11.50
N LEU A 57 12.79 -8.11 11.39
CA LEU A 57 14.10 -8.34 10.76
C LEU A 57 14.04 -9.07 9.39
N GLY A 58 13.03 -8.82 8.55
CA GLY A 58 12.87 -9.46 7.24
C GLY A 58 12.51 -10.95 7.29
N ILE A 59 12.18 -11.49 8.47
CA ILE A 59 11.87 -12.92 8.69
C ILE A 59 10.69 -13.37 7.84
N TYR A 60 9.73 -12.51 7.55
CA TYR A 60 8.55 -12.89 6.78
C TYR A 60 8.92 -13.50 5.41
N ASN A 61 9.63 -12.75 4.59
CA ASN A 61 10.02 -13.20 3.25
C ASN A 61 11.07 -14.31 3.27
N TYR A 62 12.01 -14.27 4.23
CA TYR A 62 13.01 -15.31 4.43
C TYR A 62 12.36 -16.62 4.86
N GLY A 63 11.45 -16.57 5.84
CA GLY A 63 10.80 -17.73 6.43
C GLY A 63 9.96 -18.51 5.44
N ILE A 64 9.16 -17.82 4.60
CA ILE A 64 8.39 -18.47 3.52
C ILE A 64 9.34 -19.30 2.65
N ARG A 65 10.46 -18.72 2.19
CA ARG A 65 11.41 -19.41 1.33
C ARG A 65 12.15 -20.54 2.04
N ALA A 66 12.55 -20.33 3.29
CA ALA A 66 13.30 -21.31 4.07
C ALA A 66 12.45 -22.56 4.38
N ILE A 67 11.21 -22.37 4.85
CA ILE A 67 10.29 -23.47 5.15
C ILE A 67 9.85 -24.20 3.88
N SER A 68 9.58 -23.49 2.79
CA SER A 68 9.19 -24.11 1.53
C SER A 68 10.24 -25.08 1.00
N LYS A 69 11.54 -24.82 1.25
CA LYS A 69 12.65 -25.70 0.85
C LYS A 69 12.72 -26.99 1.65
N VAL A 70 12.27 -26.98 2.91
CA VAL A 70 12.37 -28.12 3.84
C VAL A 70 11.01 -28.74 4.16
N LYS A 71 9.99 -28.47 3.36
CA LYS A 71 8.57 -28.82 3.61
C LYS A 71 8.33 -30.31 3.85
N SER A 72 9.19 -31.18 3.34
CA SER A 72 9.11 -32.64 3.50
C SER A 72 9.85 -33.18 4.74
N ASP A 73 10.66 -32.36 5.41
CA ASP A 73 11.46 -32.75 6.56
C ASP A 73 10.97 -32.04 7.83
N LYS A 74 10.33 -32.80 8.71
CA LYS A 74 9.70 -32.25 9.93
C LYS A 74 10.73 -31.72 10.93
N ASP A 75 11.90 -32.34 11.02
CA ASP A 75 12.95 -31.90 11.94
C ASP A 75 13.61 -30.61 11.43
N ALA A 76 13.84 -30.52 10.13
CA ALA A 76 14.32 -29.29 9.49
C ALA A 76 13.29 -28.14 9.61
N ILE A 77 11.97 -28.43 9.50
CA ILE A 77 10.90 -27.44 9.75
C ILE A 77 10.99 -26.93 11.19
N ASN A 78 11.00 -27.85 12.19
CA ASN A 78 11.06 -27.50 13.60
C ASN A 78 12.29 -26.63 13.92
N ARG A 79 13.45 -26.99 13.34
CA ARG A 79 14.70 -26.27 13.53
C ARG A 79 14.66 -24.87 12.91
N THR A 80 14.20 -24.78 11.66
CA THR A 80 14.08 -23.49 10.96
C THR A 80 13.06 -22.57 11.65
N PHE A 81 11.91 -23.10 12.05
CA PHE A 81 10.91 -22.37 12.81
C PHE A 81 11.48 -21.84 14.12
N SER A 82 12.10 -22.71 14.94
CA SER A 82 12.66 -22.32 16.24
C SER A 82 13.74 -21.26 16.08
N LEU A 83 14.61 -21.38 15.08
CA LEU A 83 15.65 -20.42 14.77
C LEU A 83 15.05 -19.03 14.49
N LEU A 84 14.12 -18.95 13.55
CA LEU A 84 13.51 -17.69 13.15
C LEU A 84 12.63 -17.07 14.26
N PHE A 85 11.94 -17.93 15.03
CA PHE A 85 11.11 -17.48 16.15
C PHE A 85 11.97 -16.87 17.26
N TYR A 86 13.08 -17.51 17.66
CA TYR A 86 13.98 -16.94 18.69
C TYR A 86 14.65 -15.65 18.24
N ILE A 87 15.05 -15.56 16.96
CA ILE A 87 15.56 -14.30 16.41
C ILE A 87 14.47 -13.22 16.48
N SER A 88 13.24 -13.51 16.03
CA SER A 88 12.12 -12.59 16.10
C SER A 88 11.82 -12.13 17.53
N LEU A 89 11.81 -13.06 18.48
CA LEU A 89 11.59 -12.75 19.90
C LEU A 89 12.64 -11.78 20.45
N VAL A 90 13.93 -12.06 20.23
CA VAL A 90 15.01 -11.19 20.69
C VAL A 90 14.94 -9.82 20.01
N CYS A 91 14.76 -9.78 18.68
CA CYS A 91 14.63 -8.52 17.94
C CYS A 91 13.43 -7.70 18.42
N THR A 92 12.29 -8.35 18.65
CA THR A 92 11.08 -7.71 19.17
C THR A 92 11.31 -7.12 20.56
N LEU A 93 11.92 -7.87 21.48
CA LEU A 93 12.21 -7.37 22.82
C LEU A 93 13.17 -6.17 22.80
N VAL A 94 14.26 -6.26 22.02
CA VAL A 94 15.22 -5.16 21.87
C VAL A 94 14.54 -3.94 21.24
N THR A 95 13.76 -4.14 20.19
CA THR A 95 13.04 -3.05 19.51
C THR A 95 11.99 -2.42 20.43
N THR A 96 11.24 -3.22 21.18
CA THR A 96 10.25 -2.71 22.15
C THR A 96 10.91 -1.91 23.26
N LEU A 97 12.04 -2.38 23.78
CA LEU A 97 12.82 -1.63 24.77
C LEU A 97 13.31 -0.29 24.21
N ALA A 98 13.91 -0.32 23.00
CA ALA A 98 14.34 0.90 22.32
C ALA A 98 13.18 1.87 22.07
N TYR A 99 12.03 1.36 21.66
CA TYR A 99 10.80 2.13 21.48
C TYR A 99 10.39 2.83 22.78
N PHE A 100 10.34 2.10 23.91
CA PHE A 100 9.99 2.69 25.21
C PHE A 100 11.01 3.72 25.69
N LEU A 101 12.30 3.47 25.56
CA LEU A 101 13.34 4.42 25.95
C LEU A 101 13.22 5.73 25.16
N ILE A 102 12.97 5.65 23.85
CA ILE A 102 12.83 6.83 22.98
C ILE A 102 11.53 7.57 23.31
N THR A 103 10.39 6.89 23.38
CA THR A 103 9.10 7.53 23.66
C THR A 103 9.00 8.11 25.06
N PHE A 104 9.70 7.54 26.03
CA PHE A 104 9.81 8.07 27.39
C PHE A 104 10.53 9.42 27.42
N SER A 105 11.61 9.56 26.63
CA SER A 105 12.41 10.79 26.55
C SER A 105 11.78 11.86 25.63
N MET A 106 10.78 11.50 24.79
CA MET A 106 10.11 12.47 23.91
C MET A 106 9.20 13.41 24.70
N GLU A 107 9.28 14.69 24.38
CA GLU A 107 8.28 15.66 24.83
C GLU A 107 6.98 15.51 24.05
N GLY A 108 5.84 15.84 24.66
CA GLY A 108 4.55 15.76 24.01
C GLY A 108 3.40 15.86 25.00
N THR A 109 2.19 16.02 24.46
CA THR A 109 0.96 16.06 25.25
C THR A 109 0.74 14.74 26.01
N PRO A 110 0.05 14.76 27.16
CA PRO A 110 -0.30 13.55 27.91
C PRO A 110 -1.02 12.52 27.02
N LEU A 111 -1.89 12.97 26.12
CA LEU A 111 -2.61 12.11 25.19
C LEU A 111 -1.65 11.40 24.23
N LEU A 112 -0.71 12.12 23.61
CA LEU A 112 0.27 11.54 22.68
C LEU A 112 1.13 10.48 23.39
N LYS A 113 1.57 10.76 24.61
CA LYS A 113 2.34 9.78 25.43
C LYS A 113 1.50 8.53 25.73
N THR A 114 0.22 8.69 26.08
CA THR A 114 -0.69 7.56 26.31
C THR A 114 -0.83 6.70 25.04
N LEU A 115 -0.96 7.33 23.87
CA LEU A 115 -1.04 6.63 22.58
C LEU A 115 0.24 5.86 22.28
N TYR A 116 1.43 6.44 22.53
CA TYR A 116 2.69 5.72 22.37
C TYR A 116 2.73 4.45 23.23
N TYR A 117 2.31 4.52 24.49
CA TYR A 117 2.35 3.37 25.40
C TYR A 117 1.30 2.31 25.03
N VAL A 118 0.08 2.71 24.70
CA VAL A 118 -0.97 1.77 24.29
C VAL A 118 -0.60 1.06 22.99
N MET A 119 -0.08 1.80 22.02
CA MET A 119 0.26 1.23 20.72
C MET A 119 1.58 0.46 20.71
N ALA A 120 2.41 0.56 21.77
CA ALA A 120 3.60 -0.30 21.97
C ALA A 120 3.24 -1.80 21.95
N ILE A 121 1.99 -2.16 22.31
CA ILE A 121 1.46 -3.53 22.20
C ILE A 121 1.66 -4.07 20.77
N GLN A 122 1.52 -3.24 19.73
CA GLN A 122 1.70 -3.66 18.34
C GLN A 122 3.15 -3.99 18.00
N VAL A 123 4.12 -3.27 18.59
CA VAL A 123 5.56 -3.56 18.45
C VAL A 123 5.89 -4.84 19.19
N PHE A 124 5.44 -4.97 20.43
CA PHE A 124 5.66 -6.16 21.25
C PHE A 124 5.03 -7.41 20.65
N ALA A 125 3.87 -7.31 20.01
CA ALA A 125 3.18 -8.45 19.41
C ALA A 125 3.91 -9.05 18.18
N GLN A 126 4.94 -8.39 17.63
CA GLN A 126 5.60 -8.82 16.39
C GLN A 126 6.26 -10.20 16.46
N PHE A 127 6.72 -10.66 17.64
CA PHE A 127 7.26 -12.02 17.77
C PHE A 127 6.22 -13.12 17.53
N LEU A 128 4.92 -12.81 17.70
CA LEU A 128 3.81 -13.70 17.38
C LEU A 128 3.43 -13.67 15.89
N ASN A 129 3.99 -12.75 15.11
CA ASN A 129 3.71 -12.60 13.68
C ASN A 129 4.38 -13.71 12.86
N ILE A 130 3.83 -14.90 12.93
CA ILE A 130 4.31 -16.10 12.23
C ILE A 130 3.44 -16.47 11.03
N GLU A 131 2.72 -15.51 10.45
CA GLU A 131 1.86 -15.73 9.28
C GLU A 131 2.62 -16.32 8.09
N TRP A 132 3.92 -16.02 7.98
CA TRP A 132 4.82 -16.62 7.00
C TRP A 132 4.88 -18.15 7.05
N MET A 133 4.63 -18.77 8.22
CA MET A 133 4.51 -20.23 8.33
C MET A 133 3.21 -20.73 7.69
N ASN A 134 2.09 -20.05 7.95
CA ASN A 134 0.81 -20.39 7.34
C ASN A 134 0.86 -20.26 5.82
N GLU A 135 1.53 -19.24 5.30
CA GLU A 135 1.74 -19.07 3.85
C GLU A 135 2.64 -20.16 3.28
N ALA A 136 3.77 -20.49 3.93
CA ALA A 136 4.66 -21.56 3.51
C ALA A 136 3.96 -22.94 3.46
N PHE A 137 3.02 -23.18 4.39
CA PHE A 137 2.17 -24.37 4.39
C PHE A 137 0.94 -24.26 3.49
N GLU A 138 0.78 -23.15 2.77
CA GLU A 138 -0.37 -22.88 1.88
C GLU A 138 -1.72 -22.97 2.62
N ASN A 139 -1.77 -22.50 3.88
CA ASN A 139 -2.96 -22.49 4.73
C ASN A 139 -3.88 -21.30 4.43
N TYR A 140 -4.04 -20.89 3.17
CA TYR A 140 -4.77 -19.68 2.78
C TYR A 140 -6.24 -19.69 3.21
N THR A 141 -6.86 -20.85 3.28
CA THR A 141 -8.23 -21.00 3.79
C THR A 141 -8.32 -20.61 5.28
N PHE A 142 -7.37 -21.07 6.11
CA PHE A 142 -7.29 -20.67 7.50
C PHE A 142 -7.04 -19.18 7.64
N ILE A 143 -6.06 -18.64 6.88
CA ILE A 143 -5.74 -17.20 6.87
C ILE A 143 -6.99 -16.39 6.54
N LEU A 144 -7.78 -16.80 5.53
CA LEU A 144 -9.01 -16.12 5.12
C LEU A 144 -10.05 -16.09 6.24
N TYR A 145 -10.41 -17.24 6.82
CA TYR A 145 -11.43 -17.31 7.87
C TYR A 145 -10.99 -16.57 9.14
N LYS A 146 -9.74 -16.76 9.55
CA LYS A 146 -9.15 -16.04 10.68
C LYS A 146 -9.22 -14.53 10.46
N THR A 147 -8.75 -14.06 9.29
CA THR A 147 -8.73 -12.63 8.97
C THR A 147 -10.14 -12.06 8.94
N LEU A 148 -11.10 -12.77 8.36
CA LEU A 148 -12.50 -12.33 8.33
C LEU A 148 -13.07 -12.20 9.74
N ALA A 149 -12.89 -13.23 10.59
CA ALA A 149 -13.35 -13.21 11.98
C ALA A 149 -12.74 -12.05 12.78
N ILE A 150 -11.42 -11.85 12.66
CA ILE A 150 -10.71 -10.76 13.34
C ILE A 150 -11.18 -9.39 12.82
N ARG A 151 -11.44 -9.23 11.52
CA ARG A 151 -11.96 -7.98 10.95
C ARG A 151 -13.38 -7.68 11.41
N ILE A 152 -14.26 -8.70 11.50
CA ILE A 152 -15.60 -8.52 12.05
C ILE A 152 -15.50 -8.13 13.54
N LEU A 153 -14.67 -8.80 14.31
CA LEU A 153 -14.43 -8.44 15.72
C LEU A 153 -13.93 -7.00 15.85
N MET A 154 -13.01 -6.58 14.98
CA MET A 154 -12.52 -5.20 14.92
C MET A 154 -13.66 -4.21 14.68
N LEU A 155 -14.51 -4.45 13.68
CA LEU A 155 -15.67 -3.59 13.38
C LEU A 155 -16.60 -3.49 14.57
N VAL A 156 -16.99 -4.62 15.15
CA VAL A 156 -17.87 -4.66 16.33
C VAL A 156 -17.25 -3.89 17.50
N SER A 157 -15.95 -4.08 17.76
CA SER A 157 -15.25 -3.38 18.82
C SER A 157 -15.17 -1.87 18.57
N ILE A 158 -14.87 -1.45 17.33
CA ILE A 158 -14.84 -0.02 16.97
C ILE A 158 -16.22 0.60 17.21
N PHE A 159 -17.31 0.01 16.71
CA PHE A 159 -18.66 0.55 16.89
C PHE A 159 -19.14 0.50 18.36
N ALA A 160 -18.63 -0.45 19.15
CA ALA A 160 -18.97 -0.55 20.56
C ALA A 160 -18.25 0.47 21.45
N PHE A 161 -16.96 0.72 21.21
CA PHE A 161 -16.08 1.48 22.09
C PHE A 161 -15.65 2.86 21.56
N VAL A 162 -15.90 3.17 20.29
CA VAL A 162 -15.50 4.46 19.67
C VAL A 162 -16.77 5.18 19.23
N ARG A 163 -17.33 6.01 20.11
CA ARG A 163 -18.62 6.70 19.91
C ARG A 163 -18.55 8.20 20.07
N SER A 164 -17.51 8.71 20.71
CA SER A 164 -17.29 10.14 20.93
C SER A 164 -16.00 10.63 20.28
N GLU A 165 -15.86 11.92 20.13
CA GLU A 165 -14.70 12.55 19.50
C GLU A 165 -13.37 12.37 20.28
N HIS A 166 -13.48 12.04 21.59
CA HIS A 166 -12.33 11.84 22.49
C HIS A 166 -11.99 10.36 22.72
N ASP A 167 -12.67 9.41 22.06
CA ASP A 167 -12.44 7.96 22.25
C ASP A 167 -11.19 7.44 21.49
N ILE A 168 -10.21 8.31 21.24
CA ILE A 168 -9.01 7.94 20.48
C ILE A 168 -8.16 6.88 21.21
N VAL A 169 -8.09 6.91 22.54
CA VAL A 169 -7.35 5.90 23.33
C VAL A 169 -8.04 4.55 23.22
N ALA A 170 -9.37 4.52 23.26
CA ALA A 170 -10.16 3.29 23.04
C ALA A 170 -9.93 2.74 21.63
N TYR A 171 -9.92 3.61 20.62
CA TYR A 171 -9.60 3.22 19.24
C TYR A 171 -8.19 2.62 19.13
N ALA A 172 -7.18 3.27 19.69
CA ALA A 172 -5.79 2.80 19.70
C ALA A 172 -5.64 1.44 20.41
N LEU A 173 -6.36 1.27 21.53
CA LEU A 173 -6.37 0.01 22.28
C LEU A 173 -7.03 -1.11 21.47
N VAL A 174 -8.20 -0.86 20.86
CA VAL A 174 -8.87 -1.83 19.98
C VAL A 174 -7.94 -2.25 18.85
N MET A 175 -7.32 -1.32 18.15
CA MET A 175 -6.40 -1.62 17.04
C MET A 175 -5.20 -2.45 17.49
N SER A 176 -4.64 -2.13 18.67
CA SER A 176 -3.48 -2.84 19.23
C SER A 176 -3.83 -4.26 19.67
N LEU A 177 -4.94 -4.43 20.39
CA LEU A 177 -5.40 -5.76 20.84
C LEU A 177 -5.82 -6.64 19.66
N ILE A 178 -6.53 -6.10 18.68
CA ILE A 178 -6.92 -6.82 17.45
C ILE A 178 -5.69 -7.29 16.68
N THR A 179 -4.65 -6.45 16.57
CA THR A 179 -3.39 -6.83 15.94
C THR A 179 -2.72 -7.99 16.71
N MET A 180 -2.64 -7.89 18.02
CA MET A 180 -2.08 -8.94 18.87
C MET A 180 -2.90 -10.25 18.76
N LEU A 181 -4.23 -10.18 18.80
CA LEU A 181 -5.10 -11.35 18.62
C LEU A 181 -4.95 -12.01 17.26
N ASN A 182 -4.79 -11.21 16.19
CA ASN A 182 -4.54 -11.73 14.84
C ASN A 182 -3.25 -12.56 14.78
N TYR A 183 -2.17 -12.06 15.39
CA TYR A 183 -0.90 -12.78 15.44
C TYR A 183 -0.95 -13.99 16.37
N LEU A 184 -1.60 -13.84 17.54
CA LEU A 184 -1.79 -14.93 18.49
C LEU A 184 -2.58 -16.09 17.87
N ALA A 185 -3.64 -15.81 17.12
CA ALA A 185 -4.41 -16.84 16.43
C ALA A 185 -3.56 -17.64 15.43
N SER A 186 -2.70 -16.96 14.66
CA SER A 186 -1.75 -17.63 13.76
C SER A 186 -0.71 -18.46 14.53
N PHE A 187 -0.20 -17.93 15.65
CA PHE A 187 0.75 -18.64 16.49
C PHE A 187 0.14 -19.91 17.10
N LEU A 188 -1.05 -19.81 17.67
CA LEU A 188 -1.73 -20.96 18.27
C LEU A 188 -2.02 -22.05 17.23
N TRP A 189 -2.41 -21.68 16.02
CA TRP A 189 -2.61 -22.63 14.92
C TRP A 189 -1.34 -23.37 14.55
N ILE A 190 -0.25 -22.65 14.33
CA ILE A 190 1.04 -23.25 13.90
C ILE A 190 1.69 -24.04 15.03
N LYS A 191 1.50 -23.66 16.30
CA LYS A 191 2.05 -24.38 17.46
C LYS A 191 1.68 -25.86 17.48
N HIS A 192 0.53 -26.25 16.89
CA HIS A 192 0.13 -27.65 16.79
C HIS A 192 0.93 -28.44 15.72
N GLU A 193 1.50 -27.74 14.74
CA GLU A 193 2.25 -28.33 13.62
C GLU A 193 3.75 -28.42 13.86
N VAL A 194 4.29 -27.63 14.80
CA VAL A 194 5.74 -27.49 15.04
C VAL A 194 6.12 -27.68 16.49
N LYS A 195 7.36 -28.13 16.71
CA LYS A 195 7.98 -28.25 18.03
C LYS A 195 9.13 -27.28 18.17
N PHE A 196 9.28 -26.68 19.34
CA PHE A 196 10.47 -25.89 19.67
C PHE A 196 11.66 -26.80 19.94
N VAL A 197 12.77 -26.49 19.29
CA VAL A 197 14.05 -27.18 19.44
C VAL A 197 15.16 -26.18 19.79
N LYS A 198 16.20 -26.67 20.45
CA LYS A 198 17.39 -25.85 20.75
C LYS A 198 18.13 -25.51 19.46
N VAL A 199 18.55 -24.25 19.36
CA VAL A 199 19.29 -23.70 18.23
C VAL A 199 20.65 -23.19 18.68
N SER A 200 21.67 -23.39 17.87
CA SER A 200 23.04 -22.93 18.19
C SER A 200 23.25 -21.47 17.77
N MET A 201 24.12 -20.76 18.48
CA MET A 201 24.52 -19.39 18.10
C MET A 201 25.17 -19.33 16.71
N LEU A 202 25.80 -20.43 16.26
CA LEU A 202 26.40 -20.49 14.94
C LEU A 202 25.32 -20.46 13.83
N GLU A 203 24.17 -21.09 14.04
CA GLU A 203 23.04 -21.04 13.10
C GLU A 203 22.44 -19.64 13.03
N VAL A 204 22.29 -18.97 14.19
CA VAL A 204 21.84 -17.58 14.25
C VAL A 204 22.76 -16.68 13.43
N LYS A 205 24.08 -16.77 13.62
CA LYS A 205 25.06 -15.97 12.87
C LYS A 205 24.99 -16.17 11.36
N ARG A 206 24.71 -17.40 10.90
CA ARG A 206 24.58 -17.72 9.45
C ARG A 206 23.34 -17.08 8.80
N VAL A 207 22.28 -16.85 9.57
CA VAL A 207 21.01 -16.35 9.05
C VAL A 207 20.87 -14.84 9.19
N ILE A 208 21.56 -14.22 10.13
CA ILE A 208 21.45 -12.77 10.39
C ILE A 208 21.79 -11.91 9.18
N GLN A 209 22.87 -12.21 8.47
CA GLN A 209 23.28 -11.43 7.29
C GLN A 209 22.24 -11.47 6.15
N PRO A 210 21.71 -12.65 5.73
CA PRO A 210 20.59 -12.72 4.80
C PRO A 210 19.33 -11.97 5.28
N LEU A 211 19.01 -12.03 6.58
CA LEU A 211 17.84 -11.33 7.13
C LEU A 211 17.98 -9.82 7.02
N ILE A 212 19.15 -9.26 7.36
CA ILE A 212 19.42 -7.82 7.23
C ILE A 212 19.30 -7.39 5.76
N ALA A 213 19.85 -8.15 4.82
CA ALA A 213 19.74 -7.84 3.40
C ALA A 213 18.27 -7.79 2.94
N ILE A 214 17.46 -8.76 3.38
CA ILE A 214 16.03 -8.79 3.08
C ILE A 214 15.28 -7.64 3.78
N LEU A 215 15.64 -7.32 5.03
CA LEU A 215 15.09 -6.16 5.74
C LEU A 215 15.26 -4.88 4.93
N LEU A 216 16.47 -4.60 4.47
CA LEU A 216 16.79 -3.40 3.70
C LEU A 216 16.02 -3.37 2.38
N LEU A 217 16.03 -4.47 1.63
CA LEU A 217 15.32 -4.58 0.34
C LEU A 217 13.80 -4.45 0.50
N ALA A 218 13.21 -5.19 1.45
CA ALA A 218 11.75 -5.20 1.62
C ALA A 218 11.18 -3.89 2.14
N ASN A 219 11.99 -3.07 2.83
CA ASN A 219 11.55 -1.85 3.46
C ASN A 219 12.09 -0.58 2.77
N ALA A 220 12.77 -0.70 1.64
CA ALA A 220 13.27 0.46 0.89
C ALA A 220 12.14 1.45 0.53
N GLY A 221 10.94 0.95 0.21
CA GLY A 221 9.75 1.79 -0.02
C GLY A 221 9.23 2.57 1.19
N MET A 222 9.64 2.21 2.41
CA MET A 222 9.28 2.97 3.62
C MET A 222 9.88 4.39 3.62
N LEU A 223 11.02 4.58 2.96
CA LEU A 223 11.68 5.87 2.82
C LEU A 223 10.80 6.91 2.11
N TYR A 224 9.78 6.48 1.37
CA TYR A 224 8.83 7.38 0.70
C TYR A 224 7.51 7.57 1.45
N THR A 225 7.14 6.63 2.31
CA THR A 225 5.80 6.61 2.91
C THR A 225 5.80 7.11 4.35
N TYR A 226 6.81 6.72 5.12
CA TYR A 226 6.88 7.05 6.54
C TYR A 226 7.68 8.31 6.82
N LEU A 227 8.70 8.62 6.01
CA LEU A 227 9.52 9.82 6.21
C LEU A 227 8.70 11.10 6.04
N ASP A 228 7.86 11.20 5.00
CA ASP A 228 7.01 12.38 4.80
C ASP A 228 6.20 12.70 6.06
N ARG A 229 5.50 11.69 6.59
CA ARG A 229 4.66 11.88 7.80
C ARG A 229 5.48 12.13 9.05
N MET A 230 6.67 11.55 9.15
CA MET A 230 7.58 11.79 10.27
C MET A 230 8.05 13.25 10.27
N PHE A 231 8.52 13.77 9.14
CA PHE A 231 8.95 15.17 9.03
C PHE A 231 7.78 16.14 9.20
N LEU A 232 6.64 15.83 8.58
CA LEU A 232 5.42 16.62 8.74
C LEU A 232 4.99 16.68 10.21
N SER A 233 5.04 15.56 10.93
CA SER A 233 4.67 15.50 12.36
C SER A 233 5.60 16.29 13.28
N ALA A 234 6.82 16.60 12.83
CA ALA A 234 7.78 17.38 13.60
C ALA A 234 7.54 18.90 13.51
N VAL A 235 6.83 19.37 12.46
CA VAL A 235 6.69 20.82 12.20
C VAL A 235 5.24 21.27 12.05
N ALA A 236 4.30 20.35 11.78
CA ALA A 236 2.90 20.66 11.52
C ALA A 236 1.99 20.33 12.71
N LEU A 237 0.75 20.80 12.65
CA LEU A 237 -0.28 20.42 13.60
C LEU A 237 -0.68 18.95 13.39
N PRO A 238 -1.15 18.23 14.43
CA PRO A 238 -1.64 16.87 14.28
C PRO A 238 -2.72 16.71 13.21
N GLU A 239 -3.56 17.73 13.01
CA GLU A 239 -4.59 17.76 11.98
C GLU A 239 -4.03 17.64 10.56
N ASP A 240 -2.88 18.27 10.28
CA ASP A 240 -2.22 18.21 8.97
C ASP A 240 -1.73 16.78 8.66
N VAL A 241 -1.28 16.06 9.68
CA VAL A 241 -0.93 14.63 9.55
C VAL A 241 -2.17 13.79 9.28
N SER A 242 -3.33 14.16 9.84
CA SER A 242 -4.62 13.55 9.50
C SER A 242 -4.99 13.78 8.05
N TYR A 243 -4.85 15.01 7.53
CA TYR A 243 -5.14 15.38 6.14
C TYR A 243 -4.29 14.55 5.18
N TYR A 244 -2.98 14.46 5.46
CA TYR A 244 -2.06 13.62 4.68
C TYR A 244 -2.50 12.14 4.69
N THR A 245 -2.78 11.59 5.87
CA THR A 245 -3.08 10.15 6.04
C THR A 245 -4.42 9.77 5.43
N ILE A 246 -5.45 10.61 5.57
CA ILE A 246 -6.77 10.39 4.94
C ILE A 246 -6.62 10.39 3.42
N ALA A 247 -5.92 11.38 2.86
CA ALA A 247 -5.69 11.47 1.43
C ALA A 247 -4.94 10.24 0.90
N GLN A 248 -3.86 9.83 1.59
CA GLN A 248 -3.08 8.66 1.25
C GLN A 248 -3.93 7.38 1.29
N THR A 249 -4.70 7.18 2.37
CA THR A 249 -5.52 5.98 2.56
C THR A 249 -6.61 5.87 1.50
N LEU A 250 -7.30 6.98 1.20
CA LEU A 250 -8.35 7.02 0.19
C LEU A 250 -7.80 6.65 -1.19
N VAL A 251 -6.74 7.32 -1.63
CA VAL A 251 -6.18 7.10 -2.97
C VAL A 251 -5.55 5.72 -3.10
N PHE A 252 -4.78 5.28 -2.11
CA PHE A 252 -4.10 3.96 -2.16
C PHE A 252 -5.08 2.80 -2.05
N SER A 253 -6.18 2.94 -1.31
CA SER A 253 -7.22 1.91 -1.28
C SER A 253 -7.84 1.69 -2.66
N ILE A 254 -8.06 2.75 -3.42
CA ILE A 254 -8.65 2.67 -4.75
C ILE A 254 -7.61 2.18 -5.78
N SER A 255 -6.42 2.78 -5.80
CA SER A 255 -5.33 2.41 -6.74
C SER A 255 -4.79 1.00 -6.50
N GLY A 256 -4.79 0.54 -5.26
CA GLY A 256 -4.32 -0.78 -4.85
C GLY A 256 -5.13 -1.94 -5.45
N VAL A 257 -6.41 -1.73 -5.74
CA VAL A 257 -7.24 -2.74 -6.43
C VAL A 257 -6.66 -3.09 -7.80
N ILE A 258 -6.25 -2.06 -8.54
CA ILE A 258 -5.78 -2.21 -9.93
C ILE A 258 -4.33 -2.70 -9.95
N SER A 259 -3.49 -2.26 -9.00
CA SER A 259 -2.06 -2.62 -8.95
C SER A 259 -1.81 -4.12 -8.75
N GLY A 260 -2.73 -4.84 -8.12
CA GLY A 260 -2.67 -6.29 -7.98
C GLY A 260 -2.54 -7.05 -9.30
N ALA A 261 -3.07 -6.49 -10.40
CA ALA A 261 -2.99 -7.09 -11.73
C ALA A 261 -1.54 -7.15 -12.28
N VAL A 262 -0.67 -6.20 -11.90
CA VAL A 262 0.74 -6.17 -12.33
C VAL A 262 1.48 -7.38 -11.78
N SER A 263 1.30 -7.70 -10.50
CA SER A 263 1.99 -8.82 -9.83
C SER A 263 1.60 -10.19 -10.40
N VAL A 264 0.37 -10.36 -10.92
CA VAL A 264 -0.11 -11.62 -11.50
C VAL A 264 0.66 -12.01 -12.77
N SER A 265 1.18 -11.04 -13.51
CA SER A 265 1.93 -11.31 -14.76
C SER A 265 3.39 -11.74 -14.51
N VAL A 266 3.98 -11.42 -13.36
CA VAL A 266 5.40 -11.64 -13.05
C VAL A 266 5.86 -13.10 -13.25
N PRO A 267 5.16 -14.14 -12.76
CA PRO A 267 5.58 -15.52 -13.00
C PRO A 267 5.60 -15.91 -14.47
N ARG A 268 4.63 -15.40 -15.25
CA ARG A 268 4.54 -15.69 -16.69
C ARG A 268 5.64 -14.97 -17.48
N LEU A 269 5.99 -13.75 -17.07
CA LEU A 269 7.14 -13.02 -17.65
C LEU A 269 8.45 -13.76 -17.39
N GLY A 270 8.66 -14.26 -16.16
CA GLY A 270 9.81 -15.08 -15.80
C GLY A 270 9.88 -16.38 -16.63
N TYR A 271 8.74 -17.02 -16.89
CA TYR A 271 8.67 -18.19 -17.76
C TYR A 271 9.13 -17.89 -19.19
N TYR A 272 8.64 -16.80 -19.82
CA TYR A 272 9.05 -16.44 -21.19
C TYR A 272 10.54 -16.11 -21.28
N LEU A 273 11.10 -15.43 -20.29
CA LEU A 273 12.56 -15.22 -20.23
C LEU A 273 13.34 -16.53 -20.07
N GLY A 274 12.82 -17.46 -19.25
CA GLY A 274 13.45 -18.76 -19.02
C GLY A 274 13.53 -19.65 -20.27
N ILE A 275 12.57 -19.51 -21.21
CA ILE A 275 12.58 -20.21 -22.50
C ILE A 275 13.12 -19.35 -23.66
N ASN A 276 13.70 -18.18 -23.38
CA ASN A 276 14.23 -17.20 -24.35
C ASN A 276 13.21 -16.71 -25.39
N ASP A 277 11.90 -16.70 -25.04
CA ASP A 277 10.85 -16.11 -25.88
C ASP A 277 10.68 -14.61 -25.56
N TYR A 278 11.66 -13.83 -25.99
CA TYR A 278 11.68 -12.38 -25.79
C TYR A 278 10.52 -11.66 -26.47
N LYS A 279 9.98 -12.22 -27.58
CA LYS A 279 8.83 -11.62 -28.26
C LYS A 279 7.57 -11.73 -27.40
N ALA A 280 7.26 -12.93 -26.89
CA ALA A 280 6.12 -13.12 -25.98
C ALA A 280 6.27 -12.32 -24.69
N TYR A 281 7.50 -12.17 -24.17
CA TYR A 281 7.82 -11.31 -23.05
C TYR A 281 7.48 -9.85 -23.34
N ASP A 282 8.02 -9.28 -24.43
CA ASP A 282 7.79 -7.89 -24.84
C ASP A 282 6.30 -7.60 -25.10
N ASP A 283 5.60 -8.52 -25.77
CA ASP A 283 4.18 -8.41 -26.05
C ASP A 283 3.35 -8.42 -24.77
N LEU A 284 3.70 -9.27 -23.78
CA LEU A 284 3.00 -9.33 -22.51
C LEU A 284 3.21 -8.06 -21.68
N VAL A 285 4.45 -7.55 -21.58
CA VAL A 285 4.75 -6.29 -20.86
C VAL A 285 4.03 -5.11 -21.52
N ASN A 286 4.11 -4.98 -22.86
CA ASN A 286 3.46 -3.88 -23.59
C ASN A 286 1.94 -3.94 -23.47
N LYS A 287 1.33 -5.10 -23.66
CA LYS A 287 -0.14 -5.28 -23.58
C LYS A 287 -0.64 -5.13 -22.16
N GLY A 288 0.01 -5.78 -21.20
CA GLY A 288 -0.34 -5.71 -19.78
C GLY A 288 -0.16 -4.29 -19.22
N GLY A 289 0.98 -3.67 -19.50
CA GLY A 289 1.26 -2.29 -19.10
C GLY A 289 0.27 -1.29 -19.71
N ARG A 290 -0.07 -1.46 -21.00
CA ARG A 290 -1.07 -0.61 -21.66
C ARG A 290 -2.47 -0.76 -21.01
N ILE A 291 -2.92 -1.98 -20.71
CA ILE A 291 -4.19 -2.21 -20.01
C ILE A 291 -4.16 -1.58 -18.60
N PHE A 292 -3.05 -1.73 -17.90
CA PHE A 292 -2.89 -1.16 -16.57
C PHE A 292 -2.98 0.37 -16.60
N MET A 293 -2.26 1.03 -17.53
CA MET A 293 -2.32 2.48 -17.71
C MET A 293 -3.69 2.98 -18.20
N PHE A 294 -4.34 2.21 -19.07
CA PHE A 294 -5.71 2.47 -19.52
C PHE A 294 -6.72 2.53 -18.35
N CYS A 295 -6.51 1.74 -17.28
CA CYS A 295 -7.37 1.75 -16.10
C CYS A 295 -6.95 2.79 -15.06
N ILE A 296 -5.64 2.87 -14.74
CA ILE A 296 -5.17 3.69 -13.61
C ILE A 296 -5.20 5.19 -13.92
N ILE A 297 -4.89 5.60 -15.16
CA ILE A 297 -4.81 7.02 -15.51
C ILE A 297 -6.17 7.72 -15.40
N PRO A 298 -7.28 7.24 -16.03
CA PRO A 298 -8.57 7.89 -15.87
C PRO A 298 -9.07 7.82 -14.40
N LEU A 299 -8.75 6.77 -13.66
CA LEU A 299 -9.06 6.70 -12.24
C LEU A 299 -8.30 7.77 -11.45
N SER A 300 -7.01 7.93 -11.69
CA SER A 300 -6.16 8.96 -11.04
C SER A 300 -6.65 10.37 -11.35
N PHE A 301 -6.92 10.68 -12.61
CA PHE A 301 -7.42 12.00 -13.02
C PHE A 301 -8.85 12.24 -12.50
N GLY A 302 -9.71 11.19 -12.51
CA GLY A 302 -11.05 11.26 -11.92
C GLY A 302 -11.02 11.54 -10.42
N LEU A 303 -10.14 10.88 -9.67
CA LEU A 303 -9.93 11.19 -8.25
C LEU A 303 -9.34 12.59 -8.03
N ALA A 304 -8.44 13.05 -8.91
CA ALA A 304 -7.86 14.38 -8.80
C ALA A 304 -8.93 15.46 -8.97
N VAL A 305 -9.80 15.35 -9.96
CA VAL A 305 -10.88 16.35 -10.16
C VAL A 305 -11.97 16.28 -9.08
N LEU A 306 -12.12 15.12 -8.43
CA LEU A 306 -13.06 14.93 -7.33
C LEU A 306 -12.42 15.12 -5.95
N GLY A 307 -11.15 15.52 -5.83
CA GLY A 307 -10.41 15.55 -4.58
C GLY A 307 -11.17 16.10 -3.38
N PRO A 308 -11.64 17.36 -3.40
CA PRO A 308 -12.42 17.92 -2.32
C PRO A 308 -13.73 17.16 -2.05
N HIS A 309 -14.47 16.78 -3.10
CA HIS A 309 -15.73 16.05 -2.97
C HIS A 309 -15.52 14.64 -2.39
N ALA A 310 -14.48 13.94 -2.85
CA ALA A 310 -14.12 12.61 -2.35
C ALA A 310 -13.70 12.69 -0.87
N THR A 311 -13.02 13.76 -0.47
CA THR A 311 -12.64 14.00 0.92
C THR A 311 -13.87 14.18 1.80
N ILE A 312 -14.83 15.01 1.38
CA ILE A 312 -16.09 15.24 2.13
C ILE A 312 -16.90 13.94 2.20
N LEU A 313 -17.00 13.21 1.08
CA LEU A 313 -17.72 11.93 1.05
C LEU A 313 -17.09 10.91 2.00
N TYR A 314 -15.76 10.85 2.07
CA TYR A 314 -15.03 9.88 2.89
C TYR A 314 -14.98 10.30 4.37
N ALA A 315 -14.54 11.54 4.66
CA ALA A 315 -14.17 11.97 6.01
C ALA A 315 -15.10 13.05 6.60
N GLY A 316 -16.01 13.62 5.80
CA GLY A 316 -16.89 14.72 6.18
C GLY A 316 -16.30 16.11 5.87
N GLU A 317 -17.14 17.14 5.96
CA GLU A 317 -16.80 18.53 5.59
C GLU A 317 -15.60 19.11 6.35
N ARG A 318 -15.43 18.71 7.61
CA ARG A 318 -14.31 19.15 8.44
C ARG A 318 -12.93 18.79 7.90
N TYR A 319 -12.85 17.86 6.94
CA TYR A 319 -11.61 17.45 6.27
C TYR A 319 -11.46 18.03 4.86
N LEU A 320 -12.23 19.05 4.48
CA LEU A 320 -12.15 19.66 3.16
C LEU A 320 -10.71 20.06 2.77
N ASP A 321 -9.92 20.56 3.74
CA ASP A 321 -8.53 20.97 3.56
C ASP A 321 -7.61 19.81 3.08
N ALA A 322 -7.99 18.56 3.36
CA ALA A 322 -7.30 17.40 2.82
C ALA A 322 -7.50 17.22 1.30
N GLY A 323 -8.44 17.92 0.69
CA GLY A 323 -8.76 17.82 -0.73
C GLY A 323 -7.56 18.04 -1.65
N THR A 324 -6.70 19.03 -1.35
CA THR A 324 -5.45 19.27 -2.09
C THR A 324 -4.49 18.08 -2.00
N SER A 325 -4.36 17.48 -0.82
CA SER A 325 -3.56 16.27 -0.62
C SER A 325 -4.13 15.08 -1.43
N VAL A 326 -5.46 14.94 -1.51
CA VAL A 326 -6.10 13.90 -2.36
C VAL A 326 -5.78 14.12 -3.83
N ILE A 327 -5.85 15.36 -4.34
CA ILE A 327 -5.49 15.70 -5.72
C ILE A 327 -4.04 15.27 -6.02
N LEU A 328 -3.10 15.64 -5.16
CA LEU A 328 -1.69 15.32 -5.36
C LEU A 328 -1.39 13.82 -5.28
N PHE A 329 -1.96 13.10 -4.31
CA PHE A 329 -1.83 11.64 -4.23
C PHE A 329 -2.47 10.94 -5.44
N ALA A 330 -3.62 11.43 -5.91
CA ALA A 330 -4.26 10.91 -7.10
C ALA A 330 -3.36 11.06 -8.33
N LEU A 331 -2.79 12.24 -8.57
CA LEU A 331 -1.85 12.48 -9.67
C LEU A 331 -0.55 11.68 -9.51
N ARG A 332 -0.03 11.51 -8.27
CA ARG A 332 1.11 10.65 -7.94
C ARG A 332 0.86 9.18 -8.32
N SER A 333 -0.39 8.72 -8.37
CA SER A 333 -0.69 7.33 -8.75
C SER A 333 -0.25 6.98 -10.16
N VAL A 334 -0.07 7.96 -11.06
CA VAL A 334 0.41 7.72 -12.45
C VAL A 334 1.90 7.38 -12.48
N PRO A 335 2.83 8.20 -11.96
CA PRO A 335 4.25 7.82 -11.88
C PRO A 335 4.45 6.55 -11.04
N TRP A 336 3.77 6.39 -9.92
CA TRP A 336 3.82 5.16 -9.14
C TRP A 336 3.41 3.92 -9.95
N ALA A 337 2.35 4.01 -10.75
CA ALA A 337 1.93 2.91 -11.62
C ALA A 337 2.95 2.57 -12.70
N LEU A 338 3.62 3.59 -13.26
CA LEU A 338 4.71 3.39 -14.22
C LEU A 338 5.90 2.69 -13.56
N ALA A 339 6.30 3.15 -12.37
CA ALA A 339 7.35 2.52 -11.58
C ALA A 339 7.05 1.04 -11.31
N LEU A 340 5.81 0.68 -10.91
CA LEU A 340 5.42 -0.72 -10.70
C LEU A 340 5.67 -1.61 -11.92
N ILE A 341 5.44 -1.11 -13.14
CA ILE A 341 5.72 -1.87 -14.37
C ILE A 341 7.23 -2.00 -14.58
N LEU A 342 7.98 -0.88 -14.53
CA LEU A 342 9.41 -0.86 -14.78
C LEU A 342 10.16 -1.76 -13.79
N GLU A 343 9.83 -1.63 -12.52
CA GLU A 343 10.48 -2.32 -11.41
C GLU A 343 10.13 -3.81 -11.37
N ASN A 344 8.83 -4.16 -11.34
CA ASN A 344 8.42 -5.55 -11.11
C ASN A 344 8.42 -6.41 -12.37
N GLN A 345 8.01 -5.84 -13.52
CA GLN A 345 7.87 -6.61 -14.76
C GLN A 345 9.13 -6.61 -15.63
N ILE A 346 10.01 -5.62 -15.45
CA ILE A 346 11.21 -5.50 -16.30
C ILE A 346 12.48 -5.73 -15.45
N ILE A 347 12.77 -4.87 -14.49
CA ILE A 347 14.05 -4.87 -13.75
C ILE A 347 14.16 -6.12 -12.86
N PHE A 348 13.14 -6.37 -12.02
CA PHE A 348 13.14 -7.48 -11.07
C PHE A 348 13.13 -8.85 -11.77
N VAL A 349 12.25 -9.04 -12.77
CA VAL A 349 12.12 -10.33 -13.47
C VAL A 349 13.40 -10.69 -14.23
N GLN A 350 14.21 -9.72 -14.62
CA GLN A 350 15.49 -9.93 -15.31
C GLN A 350 16.70 -10.00 -14.34
N GLY A 351 16.48 -10.04 -13.01
CA GLY A 351 17.52 -10.28 -12.02
C GLY A 351 18.37 -9.06 -11.65
N TYR A 352 17.85 -7.84 -11.87
CA TYR A 352 18.54 -6.60 -11.52
C TYR A 352 18.10 -6.00 -10.17
N GLU A 353 17.57 -6.82 -9.24
CA GLU A 353 17.05 -6.39 -7.95
C GLU A 353 18.08 -5.63 -7.09
N ASN A 354 19.36 -5.99 -7.15
CA ASN A 354 20.41 -5.28 -6.42
C ASN A 354 20.59 -3.83 -6.93
N ARG A 355 20.48 -3.61 -8.23
CA ARG A 355 20.53 -2.28 -8.83
C ARG A 355 19.30 -1.47 -8.48
N LEU A 356 18.13 -2.09 -8.50
CA LEU A 356 16.87 -1.49 -8.07
C LEU A 356 16.94 -1.02 -6.61
N THR A 357 17.53 -1.83 -5.73
CA THR A 357 17.75 -1.45 -4.33
C THR A 357 18.60 -0.17 -4.21
N VAL A 358 19.67 -0.04 -4.98
CA VAL A 358 20.51 1.17 -4.99
C VAL A 358 19.68 2.38 -5.47
N ILE A 359 18.88 2.22 -6.52
CA ILE A 359 18.02 3.29 -7.06
C ILE A 359 17.01 3.75 -5.98
N TYR A 360 16.41 2.83 -5.24
CA TYR A 360 15.52 3.17 -4.12
C TYR A 360 16.23 3.97 -3.02
N PHE A 361 17.46 3.61 -2.66
CA PHE A 361 18.22 4.40 -1.69
C PHE A 361 18.60 5.79 -2.19
N ILE A 362 18.89 5.95 -3.48
CA ILE A 362 19.10 7.27 -4.09
C ILE A 362 17.83 8.10 -3.99
N GLY A 363 16.69 7.56 -4.43
CA GLY A 363 15.42 8.26 -4.35
C GLY A 363 15.00 8.58 -2.91
N GLY A 364 15.17 7.61 -1.98
CA GLY A 364 14.93 7.82 -0.55
C GLY A 364 15.83 8.91 0.05
N GLY A 365 17.11 8.96 -0.36
CA GLY A 365 18.05 10.02 0.02
C GLY A 365 17.62 11.40 -0.48
N ILE A 366 17.12 11.49 -1.71
CA ILE A 366 16.56 12.74 -2.27
C ILE A 366 15.31 13.16 -1.50
N ASN A 367 14.39 12.24 -1.26
CA ASN A 367 13.19 12.51 -0.46
C ASN A 367 13.54 12.98 0.95
N LEU A 368 14.48 12.30 1.60
CA LEU A 368 15.00 12.69 2.91
C LEU A 368 15.58 14.11 2.92
N ALA A 369 16.41 14.46 1.93
CA ALA A 369 17.02 15.78 1.82
C ALA A 369 15.94 16.87 1.60
N LEU A 370 15.00 16.64 0.70
CA LEU A 370 13.91 17.59 0.42
C LEU A 370 12.99 17.77 1.63
N ASN A 371 12.61 16.69 2.30
CA ASN A 371 11.78 16.76 3.51
C ASN A 371 12.52 17.45 4.68
N SER A 372 13.82 17.21 4.81
CA SER A 372 14.65 17.93 5.80
C SER A 372 14.68 19.42 5.52
N LEU A 373 14.77 19.82 4.24
CA LEU A 373 14.73 21.21 3.83
C LEU A 373 13.37 21.87 4.15
N LEU A 374 12.25 21.16 3.89
CA LEU A 374 10.94 21.64 4.26
C LEU A 374 10.78 21.83 5.77
N ALA A 375 11.21 20.81 6.54
CA ALA A 375 11.16 20.84 8.00
C ALA A 375 12.05 21.94 8.59
N TYR A 376 13.25 22.12 8.06
CA TYR A 376 14.17 23.20 8.48
C TYR A 376 13.55 24.60 8.27
N ASN A 377 12.79 24.78 7.18
CA ASN A 377 12.09 26.02 6.90
C ASN A 377 10.69 26.09 7.55
N HIS A 378 10.36 25.18 8.49
CA HIS A 378 9.07 25.11 9.19
C HIS A 378 7.85 25.07 8.27
N ILE A 379 7.98 24.44 7.09
CA ILE A 379 6.87 24.30 6.14
C ILE A 379 5.97 23.15 6.61
N ALA A 380 4.78 23.50 7.11
CA ALA A 380 3.84 22.58 7.76
C ALA A 380 2.77 22.00 6.81
N ASN A 381 2.65 22.52 5.57
CA ASN A 381 1.58 22.09 4.66
C ASN A 381 1.85 20.69 4.06
N PRO A 382 0.92 19.71 4.24
CA PRO A 382 1.04 18.36 3.75
C PRO A 382 1.31 18.23 2.24
N ALA A 383 0.79 19.17 1.44
CA ALA A 383 0.93 19.16 -0.01
C ALA A 383 2.40 19.18 -0.46
N TYR A 384 3.26 19.95 0.22
CA TYR A 384 4.68 20.02 -0.15
C TYR A 384 5.41 18.70 0.07
N TYR A 385 5.09 17.94 1.14
CA TYR A 385 5.68 16.63 1.39
C TYR A 385 5.25 15.59 0.34
N ILE A 386 4.03 15.70 -0.19
CA ILE A 386 3.60 14.86 -1.32
C ILE A 386 4.37 15.23 -2.58
N VAL A 387 4.60 16.53 -2.82
CA VAL A 387 5.38 17.00 -3.98
C VAL A 387 6.83 16.54 -3.90
N THR A 388 7.48 16.59 -2.73
CA THR A 388 8.86 16.08 -2.57
C THR A 388 8.95 14.59 -2.89
N THR A 389 7.95 13.82 -2.49
CA THR A 389 7.86 12.40 -2.84
C THR A 389 7.65 12.19 -4.34
N ILE A 390 6.78 12.98 -4.99
CA ILE A 390 6.62 12.92 -6.46
C ILE A 390 7.95 13.20 -7.17
N ILE A 391 8.70 14.21 -6.73
CA ILE A 391 10.01 14.55 -7.30
C ILE A 391 10.98 13.36 -7.15
N ALA A 392 11.07 12.78 -5.95
CA ALA A 392 11.93 11.64 -5.69
C ALA A 392 11.54 10.41 -6.54
N GLU A 393 10.25 10.11 -6.68
CA GLU A 393 9.75 9.02 -7.53
C GLU A 393 10.05 9.27 -9.02
N LEU A 394 9.93 10.50 -9.51
CA LEU A 394 10.30 10.82 -10.90
C LEU A 394 11.79 10.61 -11.15
N VAL A 395 12.66 10.92 -10.17
CA VAL A 395 14.10 10.60 -10.27
C VAL A 395 14.33 9.09 -10.28
N VAL A 396 13.65 8.33 -9.43
CA VAL A 396 13.71 6.85 -9.46
C VAL A 396 13.29 6.31 -10.81
N ILE A 397 12.17 6.75 -11.36
CA ILE A 397 11.70 6.35 -12.69
C ILE A 397 12.74 6.70 -13.77
N ALA A 398 13.37 7.87 -13.70
CA ALA A 398 14.41 8.25 -14.65
C ALA A 398 15.63 7.32 -14.55
N LEU A 399 16.06 6.96 -13.34
CA LEU A 399 17.15 6.00 -13.12
C LEU A 399 16.79 4.59 -13.57
N ASP A 400 15.55 4.14 -13.34
CA ASP A 400 15.04 2.86 -13.85
C ASP A 400 15.05 2.83 -15.38
N MET A 401 14.61 3.89 -16.03
CA MET A 401 14.64 4.01 -17.48
C MET A 401 16.08 3.99 -18.03
N LEU A 402 17.02 4.63 -17.32
CA LEU A 402 18.44 4.59 -17.69
C LEU A 402 19.00 3.18 -17.54
N LEU A 403 18.71 2.48 -16.44
CA LEU A 403 19.12 1.09 -16.20
C LEU A 403 18.58 0.17 -17.30
N ILE A 404 17.29 0.27 -17.62
CA ILE A 404 16.65 -0.52 -18.68
C ILE A 404 17.29 -0.27 -20.04
N ARG A 405 17.57 1.00 -20.36
CA ARG A 405 18.20 1.38 -21.63
C ARG A 405 19.65 0.91 -21.74
N GLN A 406 20.45 1.07 -20.68
CA GLN A 406 21.88 0.69 -20.67
C GLN A 406 22.07 -0.81 -20.85
N ASN A 407 21.15 -1.63 -20.29
CA ASN A 407 21.22 -3.08 -20.37
C ASN A 407 20.32 -3.68 -21.46
N ASN A 408 19.68 -2.87 -22.29
CA ASN A 408 18.76 -3.29 -23.36
C ASN A 408 17.66 -4.25 -22.87
N LEU A 409 17.14 -4.05 -21.66
CA LEU A 409 16.18 -4.98 -21.03
C LEU A 409 14.81 -4.95 -21.71
N PHE A 410 14.39 -3.79 -22.22
CA PHE A 410 13.06 -3.61 -22.80
C PHE A 410 12.97 -2.33 -23.64
N ARG A 411 12.15 -2.35 -24.71
CA ARG A 411 11.87 -1.18 -25.55
C ARG A 411 10.69 -0.37 -25.02
N MET A 412 10.93 0.57 -24.09
CA MET A 412 9.92 1.36 -23.38
C MET A 412 9.06 2.29 -24.26
N ARG A 413 9.51 2.60 -25.52
CA ARG A 413 8.87 3.64 -26.35
C ARG A 413 7.36 3.46 -26.50
N LYS A 414 6.88 2.23 -26.75
CA LYS A 414 5.44 1.96 -26.93
C LYS A 414 4.68 2.22 -25.64
N LEU A 415 5.18 1.73 -24.50
CA LEU A 415 4.56 1.92 -23.18
C LEU A 415 4.45 3.42 -22.85
N LEU A 416 5.51 4.19 -23.00
CA LEU A 416 5.54 5.63 -22.71
C LEU A 416 4.59 6.43 -23.60
N ILE A 417 4.55 6.11 -24.91
CA ILE A 417 3.62 6.78 -25.85
C ILE A 417 2.17 6.52 -25.43
N HIS A 418 1.81 5.28 -25.07
CA HIS A 418 0.45 4.97 -24.65
C HIS A 418 0.11 5.63 -23.29
N THR A 419 1.05 5.66 -22.36
CA THR A 419 0.88 6.38 -21.08
C THR A 419 0.61 7.87 -21.34
N GLY A 420 1.42 8.53 -22.17
CA GLY A 420 1.22 9.93 -22.53
C GLY A 420 -0.13 10.19 -23.24
N LYS A 421 -0.55 9.31 -24.14
CA LYS A 421 -1.86 9.41 -24.79
C LYS A 421 -3.01 9.34 -23.79
N TYR A 422 -2.99 8.37 -22.86
CA TYR A 422 -4.06 8.25 -21.85
C TYR A 422 -4.07 9.44 -20.87
N MET A 423 -2.89 9.98 -20.51
CA MET A 423 -2.81 11.22 -19.76
C MET A 423 -3.45 12.40 -20.49
N LEU A 424 -3.13 12.55 -21.80
CA LEU A 424 -3.74 13.58 -22.63
C LEU A 424 -5.27 13.42 -22.73
N TYR A 425 -5.77 12.18 -22.90
CA TYR A 425 -7.21 11.95 -22.98
C TYR A 425 -7.90 12.23 -21.62
N ALA A 426 -7.30 11.84 -20.52
CA ALA A 426 -7.86 12.08 -19.19
C ALA A 426 -7.75 13.54 -18.72
N SER A 427 -6.82 14.35 -19.29
CA SER A 427 -6.69 15.78 -18.92
C SER A 427 -7.95 16.59 -19.19
N GLY A 428 -8.79 16.18 -20.13
CA GLY A 428 -10.10 16.78 -20.35
C GLY A 428 -11.06 16.71 -19.14
N PHE A 429 -10.79 15.83 -18.17
CA PHE A 429 -11.57 15.76 -16.93
C PHE A 429 -11.49 17.05 -16.12
N PHE A 430 -10.33 17.75 -16.14
CA PHE A 430 -10.19 19.05 -15.48
C PHE A 430 -11.08 20.10 -16.10
N VAL A 431 -11.22 20.10 -17.43
CA VAL A 431 -12.12 21.01 -18.14
C VAL A 431 -13.59 20.73 -17.76
N ILE A 432 -13.98 19.45 -17.73
CA ILE A 432 -15.32 19.03 -17.33
C ILE A 432 -15.63 19.43 -15.90
N ALA A 433 -14.72 19.16 -14.99
CA ALA A 433 -14.87 19.52 -13.58
C ALA A 433 -14.97 21.04 -13.39
N TYR A 434 -14.16 21.81 -14.12
CA TYR A 434 -14.26 23.26 -14.14
C TYR A 434 -15.62 23.75 -14.63
N LEU A 435 -16.12 23.22 -15.74
CA LEU A 435 -17.44 23.59 -16.27
C LEU A 435 -18.56 23.24 -15.29
N ILE A 436 -18.49 22.08 -14.64
CA ILE A 436 -19.47 21.69 -13.61
C ILE A 436 -19.38 22.62 -12.41
N SER A 437 -18.18 23.00 -11.96
CA SER A 437 -18.02 23.92 -10.82
C SER A 437 -18.53 25.32 -11.10
N VAL A 438 -18.53 25.77 -12.35
CA VAL A 438 -19.12 27.05 -12.76
C VAL A 438 -20.65 26.99 -12.72
N ILE A 439 -21.23 25.85 -13.14
CA ILE A 439 -22.70 25.65 -13.13
C ILE A 439 -23.19 25.39 -11.70
N HIS A 440 -22.42 24.66 -10.91
CA HIS A 440 -22.73 24.27 -9.54
C HIS A 440 -21.55 24.66 -8.61
N PRO A 441 -21.54 25.89 -8.06
CA PRO A 441 -20.49 26.34 -7.15
C PRO A 441 -20.37 25.46 -5.89
N ILE A 442 -19.21 25.53 -5.23
CA ILE A 442 -18.87 24.73 -4.03
C ILE A 442 -19.92 24.85 -2.91
N GLU A 443 -20.62 25.99 -2.80
CA GLU A 443 -21.70 26.20 -1.83
C GLU A 443 -22.84 25.18 -1.93
N TRP A 444 -23.06 24.61 -3.11
CA TRP A 444 -24.03 23.52 -3.30
C TRP A 444 -23.55 22.16 -2.74
N ILE A 445 -22.24 22.02 -2.51
CA ILE A 445 -21.64 20.80 -1.96
C ILE A 445 -22.09 20.62 -0.50
N VAL A 446 -22.15 21.72 0.25
CA VAL A 446 -22.54 21.76 1.67
C VAL A 446 -24.04 21.54 1.86
N ASN A 447 -24.87 21.85 0.86
CA ASN A 447 -26.33 21.86 0.96
C ASN A 447 -27.04 20.60 0.40
N GLY A 448 -26.43 19.42 0.46
CA GLY A 448 -27.08 18.14 0.08
C GLY A 448 -26.92 17.73 -1.38
N ALA A 449 -26.29 18.55 -2.25
CA ALA A 449 -26.04 18.23 -3.66
C ALA A 449 -24.71 17.51 -3.89
N LEU A 450 -23.93 17.17 -2.84
CA LEU A 450 -22.62 16.52 -2.95
C LEU A 450 -22.65 15.27 -3.83
N LEU A 451 -23.57 14.34 -3.58
CA LEU A 451 -23.66 13.09 -4.34
C LEU A 451 -24.07 13.37 -5.80
N VAL A 452 -24.93 14.35 -6.04
CA VAL A 452 -25.34 14.74 -7.39
C VAL A 452 -24.14 15.27 -8.17
N ASN A 453 -23.34 16.17 -7.56
CA ASN A 453 -22.13 16.72 -8.18
C ASN A 453 -21.07 15.65 -8.46
N ILE A 454 -20.83 14.73 -7.52
CA ILE A 454 -19.93 13.60 -7.70
C ILE A 454 -20.41 12.74 -8.88
N LEU A 455 -21.67 12.35 -8.88
CA LEU A 455 -22.24 11.49 -9.94
C LEU A 455 -22.24 12.20 -11.29
N ALA A 456 -22.63 13.48 -11.35
CA ALA A 456 -22.59 14.28 -12.56
C ALA A 456 -21.16 14.36 -13.13
N THR A 457 -20.17 14.62 -12.29
CA THR A 457 -18.76 14.68 -12.69
C THR A 457 -18.27 13.30 -13.19
N ILE A 458 -18.54 12.23 -12.46
CA ILE A 458 -18.15 10.87 -12.86
C ILE A 458 -18.78 10.52 -14.20
N VAL A 459 -20.10 10.68 -14.33
CA VAL A 459 -20.84 10.31 -15.56
C VAL A 459 -20.32 11.13 -16.74
N SER A 460 -20.12 12.44 -16.58
CA SER A 460 -19.61 13.31 -17.64
C SER A 460 -18.19 12.93 -18.05
N CYS A 461 -17.30 12.67 -17.10
CA CYS A 461 -15.94 12.21 -17.37
C CYS A 461 -15.92 10.84 -18.07
N VAL A 462 -16.75 9.90 -17.64
CA VAL A 462 -16.86 8.57 -18.26
C VAL A 462 -17.37 8.67 -19.69
N ILE A 463 -18.44 9.44 -19.93
CA ILE A 463 -18.99 9.66 -21.27
C ILE A 463 -17.93 10.31 -22.17
N TYR A 464 -17.30 11.38 -21.70
CA TYR A 464 -16.21 12.04 -22.42
C TYR A 464 -15.09 11.06 -22.80
N TYR A 465 -14.61 10.28 -21.83
CA TYR A 465 -13.51 9.34 -22.05
C TYR A 465 -13.86 8.26 -23.05
N ILE A 466 -15.09 7.71 -22.98
CA ILE A 466 -15.62 6.76 -23.95
C ILE A 466 -15.67 7.37 -25.36
N ILE A 467 -16.15 8.60 -25.49
CA ILE A 467 -16.21 9.32 -26.78
C ILE A 467 -14.80 9.50 -27.34
N VAL A 468 -13.85 9.98 -26.54
CA VAL A 468 -12.45 10.16 -26.95
C VAL A 468 -11.85 8.83 -27.42
N LEU A 469 -11.98 7.75 -26.65
CA LEU A 469 -11.46 6.43 -27.00
C LEU A 469 -12.09 5.87 -28.29
N ALA A 470 -13.37 6.10 -28.50
CA ALA A 470 -14.08 5.71 -29.72
C ALA A 470 -13.58 6.49 -30.94
N LEU A 471 -13.40 7.82 -30.82
CA LEU A 471 -12.92 8.69 -31.89
C LEU A 471 -11.49 8.36 -32.31
N VAL A 472 -10.59 8.10 -31.34
CA VAL A 472 -9.20 7.73 -31.61
C VAL A 472 -9.02 6.24 -31.95
N LYS A 473 -10.12 5.47 -31.95
CA LYS A 473 -10.16 4.03 -32.27
C LYS A 473 -9.17 3.24 -31.40
N ASP A 474 -9.16 3.50 -30.06
CA ASP A 474 -8.22 2.82 -29.16
C ASP A 474 -8.44 1.30 -29.20
N GLU A 475 -7.37 0.53 -29.44
CA GLU A 475 -7.42 -0.92 -29.65
C GLU A 475 -7.90 -1.67 -28.40
N ILE A 476 -7.51 -1.22 -27.17
CA ILE A 476 -7.95 -1.85 -25.91
C ILE A 476 -9.46 -1.64 -25.72
N PHE A 477 -9.91 -0.42 -25.96
CA PHE A 477 -11.33 -0.09 -25.88
C PHE A 477 -12.16 -0.90 -26.87
N ILE A 478 -11.77 -0.95 -28.16
CA ILE A 478 -12.48 -1.69 -29.20
C ILE A 478 -12.48 -3.19 -28.90
N SER A 479 -11.33 -3.76 -28.54
CA SER A 479 -11.25 -5.20 -28.23
C SER A 479 -12.06 -5.58 -26.98
N SER A 480 -12.15 -4.69 -25.99
CA SER A 480 -12.98 -4.87 -24.81
C SER A 480 -14.48 -4.84 -25.16
N LEU A 481 -14.91 -3.91 -26.00
CA LEU A 481 -16.28 -3.85 -26.50
C LEU A 481 -16.66 -5.10 -27.29
N GLN A 482 -15.78 -5.58 -28.17
CA GLN A 482 -16.00 -6.82 -28.92
C GLN A 482 -16.11 -8.03 -28.01
N ALA A 483 -15.27 -8.13 -26.98
CA ALA A 483 -15.32 -9.21 -25.99
C ALA A 483 -16.65 -9.22 -25.20
N ILE A 484 -17.15 -8.05 -24.82
CA ILE A 484 -18.45 -7.90 -24.13
C ILE A 484 -19.59 -8.31 -25.11
N LYS A 485 -19.57 -7.79 -26.32
CA LYS A 485 -20.56 -8.12 -27.35
C LYS A 485 -20.63 -9.63 -27.58
N ASN A 486 -19.50 -10.29 -27.76
CA ASN A 486 -19.44 -11.74 -28.01
C ASN A 486 -19.96 -12.56 -26.80
N LYS A 487 -19.72 -12.11 -25.55
CA LYS A 487 -20.26 -12.77 -24.34
C LYS A 487 -21.78 -12.61 -24.21
N VAL A 488 -22.32 -11.44 -24.54
CA VAL A 488 -23.74 -11.15 -24.45
C VAL A 488 -24.53 -11.94 -25.55
N PHE A 489 -23.98 -12.02 -26.75
CA PHE A 489 -24.62 -12.74 -27.85
C PHE A 489 -24.46 -14.26 -27.77
N LYS A 490 -23.37 -14.81 -27.18
CA LYS A 490 -23.24 -16.26 -26.92
C LYS A 490 -24.16 -16.78 -25.80
N LYS A 491 -24.76 -15.92 -24.98
CA LYS A 491 -25.77 -16.33 -23.98
C LYS A 491 -27.22 -16.36 -24.52
N LYS A 492 -27.44 -15.94 -25.76
CA LYS A 492 -28.77 -15.92 -26.42
C LYS A 492 -28.93 -16.94 -27.55
N GLY A 493 -27.96 -17.79 -27.78
CA GLY A 493 -28.02 -19.01 -28.60
C GLY A 493 -27.61 -20.22 -27.75
#